data_5e8399abf99a0c8c912c3dea41e762d2
#
_entry.id   5e8399abf99a0c8c912c3dea41e762d2
#
_cell.length_a   1.000
_cell.length_b   1.000
_cell.length_c   1.000
_cell.angle_alpha   90.00
_cell.angle_beta   90.00
_cell.angle_gamma   90.00
#
_symmetry.space_group_name_H-M   'P 1'
#
loop_
_entity.id
_entity.type
_entity.pdbx_description
1 polymer ?
#
loop_
_entity_poly.entity_id
_entity_poly.type
_entity_poly.pdbx_seq_one_letter_code
_entity_poly.pdbx_strand_id
1 'polypeptide(L)'
;KRTDIFQIDPRNIVVMENFNARRDFDLEELKEQIKAKGVLNPITVIPFKDGSGVECYKLVDGERRYRATMLAIEEGANIPYVKAMKLPKDTSPEDLLIEQMMRNEGKRFSEYECGIMFKRFKEEFGYNQGEIAEKFKKSPAFISKCLSLLDLPIEIQERIINKQISAKAAKDIVASYETEEEQVKATKNAVEIAEKQGKKTVTNKEINAVQKDAKEAKEIANSLRKIWAYMDGGDMINLTELAKLLDKTESLRMAMKQYKKIEK
;
A
#
# COMPACT_ATOMS: atom_id res chain seq x y z
N LYS A 1 -32.48 15.39 1.60
CA LYS A 1 -33.18 14.51 0.62
C LYS A 1 -33.36 13.15 1.24
N ARG A 2 -34.59 12.61 1.19
CA ARG A 2 -34.90 11.24 1.60
C ARG A 2 -34.26 10.32 0.55
N THR A 3 -33.42 9.40 0.98
CA THR A 3 -32.78 8.44 0.08
C THR A 3 -33.52 7.12 0.23
N ASP A 4 -34.16 6.64 -0.82
CA ASP A 4 -34.89 5.37 -0.79
C ASP A 4 -33.92 4.20 -0.80
N ILE A 5 -34.23 3.19 0.02
CA ILE A 5 -33.48 1.94 0.08
C ILE A 5 -34.25 0.89 -0.72
N PHE A 6 -33.58 0.30 -1.69
CA PHE A 6 -34.09 -0.76 -2.55
C PHE A 6 -33.54 -2.10 -2.15
N GLN A 7 -34.26 -3.16 -2.44
CA GLN A 7 -33.79 -4.53 -2.39
C GLN A 7 -33.39 -4.97 -3.81
N ILE A 8 -32.15 -5.37 -3.98
CA ILE A 8 -31.56 -5.73 -5.28
C ILE A 8 -30.95 -7.13 -5.18
N ASP A 9 -31.22 -7.98 -6.18
CA ASP A 9 -30.51 -9.26 -6.29
C ASP A 9 -29.00 -8.99 -6.50
N PRO A 10 -28.13 -9.50 -5.60
CA PRO A 10 -26.70 -9.28 -5.72
C PRO A 10 -26.09 -9.86 -7.02
N ARG A 11 -26.75 -10.80 -7.68
CA ARG A 11 -26.30 -11.39 -8.94
C ARG A 11 -26.43 -10.43 -10.14
N ASN A 12 -27.28 -9.42 -10.01
CA ASN A 12 -27.48 -8.38 -11.03
C ASN A 12 -26.54 -7.18 -10.83
N ILE A 13 -25.54 -7.29 -9.93
CA ILE A 13 -24.59 -6.23 -9.63
C ILE A 13 -23.27 -6.51 -10.37
N VAL A 14 -22.77 -5.50 -11.05
CA VAL A 14 -21.51 -5.53 -11.79
C VAL A 14 -20.49 -4.62 -11.07
N VAL A 15 -19.33 -5.18 -10.73
CA VAL A 15 -18.20 -4.40 -10.21
C VAL A 15 -17.46 -3.78 -11.40
N MET A 16 -17.28 -2.46 -11.34
CA MET A 16 -16.52 -1.73 -12.37
C MET A 16 -15.02 -1.99 -12.18
N GLU A 17 -14.35 -2.44 -13.25
CA GLU A 17 -12.91 -2.66 -13.22
C GLU A 17 -12.14 -1.38 -12.89
N ASN A 18 -11.13 -1.49 -12.03
CA ASN A 18 -10.26 -0.39 -11.59
C ASN A 18 -10.99 0.84 -11.01
N PHE A 19 -12.29 0.75 -10.75
CA PHE A 19 -13.04 1.87 -10.17
C PHE A 19 -12.72 2.06 -8.70
N ASN A 20 -12.61 0.98 -7.92
CA ASN A 20 -12.33 1.07 -6.49
C ASN A 20 -10.82 1.19 -6.23
N ALA A 21 -10.44 2.17 -5.42
CA ALA A 21 -9.05 2.34 -4.96
C ALA A 21 -8.62 1.28 -3.93
N ARG A 22 -9.57 0.60 -3.29
CA ARG A 22 -9.28 -0.40 -2.25
C ARG A 22 -8.57 -1.62 -2.83
N ARG A 23 -7.49 -2.05 -2.16
CA ARG A 23 -6.66 -3.19 -2.55
C ARG A 23 -6.77 -4.38 -1.59
N ASP A 24 -7.11 -4.12 -0.31
CA ASP A 24 -7.28 -5.15 0.70
C ASP A 24 -8.72 -5.15 1.21
N PHE A 25 -9.43 -6.24 1.03
CA PHE A 25 -10.84 -6.35 1.38
C PHE A 25 -11.07 -7.01 2.74
N ASP A 26 -10.25 -7.94 3.20
CA ASP A 26 -10.37 -8.63 4.49
C ASP A 26 -11.84 -9.05 4.74
N LEU A 27 -12.27 -10.15 4.11
CA LEU A 27 -13.69 -10.47 3.95
C LEU A 27 -14.23 -11.49 4.96
N GLU A 28 -13.38 -12.28 5.63
CA GLU A 28 -13.82 -13.43 6.42
C GLU A 28 -14.80 -13.06 7.54
N GLU A 29 -14.41 -12.10 8.39
CA GLU A 29 -15.27 -11.65 9.49
C GLU A 29 -16.58 -11.05 8.97
N LEU A 30 -16.49 -10.23 7.91
CA LEU A 30 -17.66 -9.57 7.32
C LEU A 30 -18.60 -10.60 6.65
N LYS A 31 -18.07 -11.64 6.03
CA LYS A 31 -18.83 -12.73 5.43
C LYS A 31 -19.68 -13.45 6.49
N GLU A 32 -19.07 -13.80 7.63
CA GLU A 32 -19.79 -14.46 8.72
C GLU A 32 -20.89 -13.55 9.34
N GLN A 33 -20.60 -12.25 9.47
CA GLN A 33 -21.61 -11.28 9.90
C GLN A 33 -22.78 -11.19 8.91
N ILE A 34 -22.50 -11.21 7.60
CA ILE A 34 -23.53 -11.15 6.56
C ILE A 34 -24.36 -12.43 6.52
N LYS A 35 -23.76 -13.60 6.70
CA LYS A 35 -24.52 -14.85 6.84
C LYS A 35 -25.52 -14.79 8.01
N ALA A 36 -25.10 -14.24 9.13
CA ALA A 36 -25.91 -14.19 10.35
C ALA A 36 -27.01 -13.11 10.31
N LYS A 37 -26.74 -11.94 9.74
CA LYS A 37 -27.60 -10.73 9.88
C LYS A 37 -27.96 -10.06 8.56
N GLY A 38 -27.46 -10.57 7.43
CA GLY A 38 -27.57 -9.91 6.14
C GLY A 38 -26.71 -8.63 6.06
N VAL A 39 -26.83 -7.91 4.94
CA VAL A 39 -26.16 -6.62 4.73
C VAL A 39 -26.89 -5.53 5.50
N LEU A 40 -26.30 -5.04 6.59
CA LEU A 40 -26.92 -4.03 7.45
C LEU A 40 -26.89 -2.64 6.79
N ASN A 41 -25.73 -2.22 6.29
CA ASN A 41 -25.57 -0.93 5.65
C ASN A 41 -25.74 -1.06 4.14
N PRO A 42 -26.61 -0.25 3.50
CA PRO A 42 -26.85 -0.36 2.07
C PRO A 42 -25.58 -0.11 1.25
N ILE A 43 -25.44 -0.83 0.13
CA ILE A 43 -24.47 -0.52 -0.91
C ILE A 43 -24.98 0.63 -1.79
N THR A 44 -24.13 1.24 -2.60
CA THR A 44 -24.54 2.30 -3.55
C THR A 44 -24.31 1.82 -4.98
N VAL A 45 -25.32 1.98 -5.82
CA VAL A 45 -25.33 1.48 -7.19
C VAL A 45 -25.90 2.49 -8.18
N ILE A 46 -25.57 2.33 -9.47
CA ILE A 46 -26.22 3.01 -10.59
C ILE A 46 -26.95 1.97 -11.42
N PRO A 47 -28.24 2.16 -11.70
CA PRO A 47 -28.98 1.27 -12.58
C PRO A 47 -28.58 1.47 -14.04
N PHE A 48 -28.44 0.38 -14.78
CA PHE A 48 -28.26 0.39 -16.24
C PHE A 48 -28.99 -0.82 -16.86
N LYS A 49 -29.16 -0.82 -18.17
CA LYS A 49 -29.64 -1.99 -18.89
C LYS A 49 -28.47 -2.66 -19.58
N ASP A 50 -28.37 -3.96 -19.46
CA ASP A 50 -27.39 -4.75 -20.22
C ASP A 50 -27.77 -4.85 -21.72
N GLY A 51 -26.95 -5.57 -22.51
CA GLY A 51 -27.18 -5.77 -23.94
C GLY A 51 -28.46 -6.54 -24.27
N SER A 52 -29.08 -7.25 -23.32
CA SER A 52 -30.35 -7.98 -23.44
C SER A 52 -31.55 -7.18 -22.92
N GLY A 53 -31.33 -5.94 -22.42
CA GLY A 53 -32.36 -5.07 -21.87
C GLY A 53 -32.72 -5.37 -20.40
N VAL A 54 -32.04 -6.28 -19.74
CA VAL A 54 -32.21 -6.62 -18.33
C VAL A 54 -31.67 -5.49 -17.45
N GLU A 55 -32.38 -5.13 -16.38
CA GLU A 55 -31.92 -4.13 -15.43
C GLU A 55 -30.80 -4.70 -14.57
N CYS A 56 -29.62 -4.11 -14.67
CA CYS A 56 -28.41 -4.40 -13.92
C CYS A 56 -27.93 -3.16 -13.17
N TYR A 57 -26.98 -3.35 -12.27
CA TYR A 57 -26.53 -2.28 -11.37
C TYR A 57 -25.01 -2.22 -11.33
N LYS A 58 -24.43 -1.06 -11.67
CA LYS A 58 -22.99 -0.80 -11.47
C LYS A 58 -22.73 -0.46 -10.01
N LEU A 59 -21.81 -1.15 -9.37
CA LEU A 59 -21.45 -0.92 -7.97
C LEU A 59 -20.56 0.33 -7.85
N VAL A 60 -20.99 1.29 -7.03
CA VAL A 60 -20.26 2.53 -6.75
C VAL A 60 -19.57 2.47 -5.38
N ASP A 61 -20.30 2.06 -4.33
CA ASP A 61 -19.76 1.90 -2.98
C ASP A 61 -20.27 0.62 -2.32
N GLY A 62 -19.45 0.09 -1.40
CA GLY A 62 -19.76 -1.11 -0.64
C GLY A 62 -19.19 -2.39 -1.24
N GLU A 63 -18.11 -2.33 -2.02
CA GLU A 63 -17.51 -3.50 -2.67
C GLU A 63 -17.11 -4.60 -1.67
N ARG A 64 -16.60 -4.25 -0.47
CA ARG A 64 -16.35 -5.25 0.58
C ARG A 64 -17.62 -6.01 0.96
N ARG A 65 -18.73 -5.28 1.15
CA ARG A 65 -20.05 -5.86 1.49
C ARG A 65 -20.56 -6.75 0.38
N TYR A 66 -20.45 -6.29 -0.86
CA TYR A 66 -20.83 -7.05 -2.04
C TYR A 66 -20.01 -8.34 -2.19
N ARG A 67 -18.66 -8.24 -2.15
CA ARG A 67 -17.79 -9.41 -2.26
C ARG A 67 -18.01 -10.42 -1.14
N ALA A 68 -18.16 -9.96 0.11
CA ALA A 68 -18.48 -10.82 1.24
C ALA A 68 -19.86 -11.48 1.09
N THR A 69 -20.83 -10.79 0.49
CA THR A 69 -22.16 -11.36 0.17
C THR A 69 -22.03 -12.46 -0.88
N MET A 70 -21.27 -12.23 -1.95
CA MET A 70 -21.09 -13.23 -3.00
C MET A 70 -20.39 -14.49 -2.48
N LEU A 71 -19.34 -14.32 -1.67
CA LEU A 71 -18.68 -15.45 -1.00
C LEU A 71 -19.64 -16.22 -0.07
N ALA A 72 -20.49 -15.52 0.69
CA ALA A 72 -21.49 -16.16 1.53
C ALA A 72 -22.50 -16.97 0.71
N ILE A 73 -22.92 -16.47 -0.45
CA ILE A 73 -23.81 -17.17 -1.38
C ILE A 73 -23.13 -18.41 -1.97
N GLU A 74 -21.86 -18.31 -2.38
CA GLU A 74 -21.06 -19.43 -2.88
C GLU A 74 -20.91 -20.54 -1.83
N GLU A 75 -20.86 -20.17 -0.56
CA GLU A 75 -20.85 -21.13 0.58
C GLU A 75 -22.25 -21.61 0.98
N GLY A 76 -23.28 -21.33 0.19
CA GLY A 76 -24.65 -21.83 0.36
C GLY A 76 -25.59 -20.97 1.19
N ALA A 77 -25.21 -19.73 1.55
CA ALA A 77 -26.12 -18.83 2.26
C ALA A 77 -27.26 -18.37 1.33
N ASN A 78 -28.49 -18.43 1.83
CA ASN A 78 -29.65 -17.94 1.09
C ASN A 78 -29.82 -16.42 1.28
N ILE A 79 -29.20 -15.64 0.40
CA ILE A 79 -29.27 -14.18 0.37
C ILE A 79 -29.89 -13.73 -0.96
N PRO A 80 -31.21 -13.64 -1.06
CA PRO A 80 -31.87 -13.28 -2.33
C PRO A 80 -31.70 -11.79 -2.67
N TYR A 81 -31.54 -10.91 -1.67
CA TYR A 81 -31.46 -9.47 -1.88
C TYR A 81 -30.46 -8.81 -0.95
N VAL A 82 -29.86 -7.72 -1.43
CA VAL A 82 -29.07 -6.78 -0.64
C VAL A 82 -29.71 -5.40 -0.64
N LYS A 83 -29.56 -4.66 0.47
CA LYS A 83 -30.01 -3.27 0.55
C LYS A 83 -29.11 -2.37 -0.29
N ALA A 84 -29.71 -1.54 -1.16
CA ALA A 84 -28.96 -0.64 -2.02
C ALA A 84 -29.61 0.75 -2.11
N MET A 85 -28.79 1.77 -2.22
CA MET A 85 -29.19 3.12 -2.63
C MET A 85 -28.87 3.29 -4.12
N LYS A 86 -29.83 3.80 -4.87
CA LYS A 86 -29.63 4.07 -6.31
C LYS A 86 -29.22 5.53 -6.53
N LEU A 87 -28.10 5.75 -7.21
CA LEU A 87 -27.74 7.04 -7.75
C LEU A 87 -28.42 7.27 -9.12
N PRO A 88 -28.60 8.52 -9.55
CA PRO A 88 -29.10 8.83 -10.89
C PRO A 88 -28.21 8.19 -11.98
N LYS A 89 -28.81 7.82 -13.09
CA LYS A 89 -28.10 7.19 -14.22
C LYS A 89 -27.05 8.11 -14.86
N ASP A 90 -27.29 9.41 -14.78
CA ASP A 90 -26.49 10.51 -15.33
C ASP A 90 -25.47 11.08 -14.32
N THR A 91 -25.26 10.40 -13.18
CA THR A 91 -24.21 10.80 -12.22
C THR A 91 -22.85 10.82 -12.91
N SER A 92 -22.17 11.96 -12.84
CA SER A 92 -20.86 12.12 -13.50
C SER A 92 -19.79 11.18 -12.91
N PRO A 93 -18.77 10.77 -13.69
CA PRO A 93 -17.66 9.98 -13.20
C PRO A 93 -16.95 10.65 -11.99
N GLU A 94 -16.88 11.98 -12.00
CA GLU A 94 -16.32 12.75 -10.90
C GLU A 94 -17.14 12.60 -9.62
N ASP A 95 -18.47 12.79 -9.71
CA ASP A 95 -19.38 12.64 -8.57
C ASP A 95 -19.34 11.21 -7.99
N LEU A 96 -19.18 10.20 -8.85
CA LEU A 96 -19.03 8.82 -8.41
C LEU A 96 -17.78 8.61 -7.55
N LEU A 97 -16.65 9.20 -7.94
CA LEU A 97 -15.42 9.13 -7.16
C LEU A 97 -15.54 9.90 -5.85
N ILE A 98 -16.19 11.06 -5.86
CA ILE A 98 -16.48 11.84 -4.65
C ILE A 98 -17.34 11.02 -3.70
N GLU A 99 -18.44 10.43 -4.18
CA GLU A 99 -19.32 9.56 -3.39
C GLU A 99 -18.54 8.39 -2.78
N GLN A 100 -17.69 7.72 -3.56
CA GLN A 100 -16.86 6.62 -3.06
C GLN A 100 -15.93 7.08 -1.93
N MET A 101 -15.32 8.25 -2.06
CA MET A 101 -14.39 8.77 -1.07
C MET A 101 -15.09 9.28 0.20
N MET A 102 -16.28 9.89 0.06
CA MET A 102 -17.05 10.45 1.17
C MET A 102 -17.82 9.39 1.97
N ARG A 103 -18.36 8.35 1.32
CA ARG A 103 -19.18 7.31 1.94
C ARG A 103 -18.38 6.18 2.61
N ASN A 104 -17.07 6.30 2.67
CA ASN A 104 -16.22 5.26 3.25
C ASN A 104 -16.29 5.24 4.79
N GLU A 105 -17.52 5.08 5.34
CA GLU A 105 -17.83 5.14 6.77
C GLU A 105 -17.33 3.93 7.55
N GLY A 106 -16.97 2.82 6.88
CA GLY A 106 -16.48 1.61 7.53
C GLY A 106 -14.97 1.62 7.73
N LYS A 107 -14.25 0.89 6.90
CA LYS A 107 -12.78 0.86 6.91
C LYS A 107 -12.25 2.03 6.07
N ARG A 108 -11.64 3.03 6.72
CA ARG A 108 -11.05 4.20 6.04
C ARG A 108 -10.04 3.76 4.96
N PHE A 109 -9.91 4.53 3.90
CA PHE A 109 -8.84 4.35 2.92
C PHE A 109 -7.46 4.55 3.58
N SER A 110 -6.52 3.69 3.24
CA SER A 110 -5.10 3.89 3.58
C SER A 110 -4.54 5.11 2.84
N GLU A 111 -3.39 5.61 3.28
CA GLU A 111 -2.71 6.73 2.59
C GLU A 111 -2.39 6.38 1.13
N TYR A 112 -2.06 5.12 0.84
CA TYR A 112 -1.81 4.62 -0.50
C TYR A 112 -3.10 4.63 -1.36
N GLU A 113 -4.20 4.14 -0.83
CA GLU A 113 -5.51 4.16 -1.52
C GLU A 113 -6.01 5.59 -1.75
N CYS A 114 -5.79 6.50 -0.78
CA CYS A 114 -6.02 7.93 -0.98
C CYS A 114 -5.17 8.49 -2.13
N GLY A 115 -3.89 8.08 -2.22
CA GLY A 115 -3.00 8.46 -3.31
C GLY A 115 -3.57 8.09 -4.68
N ILE A 116 -4.06 6.85 -4.84
CA ILE A 116 -4.74 6.40 -6.08
C ILE A 116 -5.91 7.32 -6.43
N MET A 117 -6.76 7.63 -5.46
CA MET A 117 -7.91 8.51 -5.69
C MET A 117 -7.48 9.93 -6.09
N PHE A 118 -6.52 10.52 -5.38
CA PHE A 118 -6.01 11.87 -5.69
C PHE A 118 -5.32 11.93 -7.04
N LYS A 119 -4.60 10.87 -7.44
CA LYS A 119 -4.02 10.75 -8.77
C LYS A 119 -5.10 10.78 -9.85
N ARG A 120 -6.19 10.05 -9.66
CA ARG A 120 -7.34 10.07 -10.58
C ARG A 120 -7.97 11.45 -10.68
N PHE A 121 -8.18 12.18 -9.56
CA PHE A 121 -8.67 13.55 -9.62
C PHE A 121 -7.76 14.47 -10.40
N LYS A 122 -6.45 14.29 -10.29
CA LYS A 122 -5.46 15.06 -11.04
C LYS A 122 -5.46 14.73 -12.53
N GLU A 123 -5.45 13.43 -12.88
CA GLU A 123 -5.26 12.97 -14.26
C GLU A 123 -6.55 12.93 -15.08
N GLU A 124 -7.68 12.49 -14.47
CA GLU A 124 -8.96 12.34 -15.18
C GLU A 124 -9.77 13.64 -15.20
N PHE A 125 -9.66 14.48 -14.16
CA PHE A 125 -10.49 15.68 -14.00
C PHE A 125 -9.70 17.00 -13.96
N GLY A 126 -8.37 16.95 -14.04
CA GLY A 126 -7.51 18.14 -14.12
C GLY A 126 -7.34 18.94 -12.84
N TYR A 127 -7.73 18.39 -11.67
CA TYR A 127 -7.56 19.08 -10.39
C TYR A 127 -6.10 19.25 -10.00
N ASN A 128 -5.73 20.41 -9.50
CA ASN A 128 -4.46 20.59 -8.81
C ASN A 128 -4.53 20.12 -7.34
N GLN A 129 -3.37 20.01 -6.68
CA GLN A 129 -3.32 19.50 -5.30
C GLN A 129 -4.06 20.40 -4.29
N GLY A 130 -4.09 21.71 -4.53
CA GLY A 130 -4.80 22.67 -3.69
C GLY A 130 -6.31 22.49 -3.76
N GLU A 131 -6.84 22.34 -4.98
CA GLU A 131 -8.26 22.08 -5.22
C GLU A 131 -8.72 20.74 -4.63
N ILE A 132 -7.88 19.69 -4.75
CA ILE A 132 -8.13 18.39 -4.10
C ILE A 132 -8.15 18.56 -2.57
N ALA A 133 -7.19 19.31 -2.02
CA ALA A 133 -7.11 19.55 -0.59
C ALA A 133 -8.36 20.26 -0.05
N GLU A 134 -8.83 21.29 -0.74
CA GLU A 134 -10.06 22.03 -0.41
C GLU A 134 -11.30 21.13 -0.52
N LYS A 135 -11.45 20.42 -1.65
CA LYS A 135 -12.60 19.55 -1.93
C LYS A 135 -12.78 18.46 -0.87
N PHE A 136 -11.70 17.84 -0.42
CA PHE A 136 -11.73 16.76 0.58
C PHE A 136 -11.44 17.21 2.01
N LYS A 137 -11.29 18.51 2.25
CA LYS A 137 -10.97 19.11 3.56
C LYS A 137 -9.73 18.45 4.18
N LYS A 138 -8.69 18.29 3.37
CA LYS A 138 -7.37 17.75 3.77
C LYS A 138 -6.31 18.82 3.62
N SER A 139 -5.19 18.67 4.34
CA SER A 139 -4.05 19.57 4.11
C SER A 139 -3.35 19.25 2.78
N PRO A 140 -2.79 20.26 2.08
CA PRO A 140 -1.97 20.03 0.88
C PRO A 140 -0.80 19.06 1.14
N ALA A 141 -0.21 19.12 2.34
CA ALA A 141 0.84 18.20 2.77
C ALA A 141 0.37 16.74 2.81
N PHE A 142 -0.89 16.48 3.24
CA PHE A 142 -1.47 15.15 3.21
C PHE A 142 -1.67 14.65 1.77
N ILE A 143 -2.17 15.50 0.88
CA ILE A 143 -2.34 15.15 -0.55
C ILE A 143 -0.99 14.78 -1.17
N SER A 144 0.02 15.65 -1.00
CA SER A 144 1.38 15.40 -1.49
C SER A 144 1.98 14.11 -0.91
N LYS A 145 1.79 13.88 0.41
CA LYS A 145 2.23 12.65 1.08
C LYS A 145 1.61 11.39 0.45
N CYS A 146 0.32 11.41 0.17
CA CYS A 146 -0.38 10.27 -0.43
C CYS A 146 0.07 10.03 -1.88
N LEU A 147 0.19 11.08 -2.68
CA LEU A 147 0.64 10.98 -4.08
C LEU A 147 2.06 10.42 -4.17
N SER A 148 2.99 10.90 -3.32
CA SER A 148 4.37 10.41 -3.34
C SER A 148 4.56 8.94 -2.95
N LEU A 149 3.53 8.25 -2.46
CA LEU A 149 3.57 6.80 -2.26
C LEU A 149 3.45 6.03 -3.58
N LEU A 150 2.85 6.64 -4.59
CA LEU A 150 2.70 6.06 -5.92
C LEU A 150 3.97 6.21 -6.78
N ASP A 151 4.91 7.06 -6.33
CA ASP A 151 6.21 7.25 -6.98
C ASP A 151 7.28 6.27 -6.46
N LEU A 152 6.94 5.45 -5.46
CA LEU A 152 7.84 4.42 -4.92
C LEU A 152 7.96 3.25 -5.90
N PRO A 153 9.07 2.46 -5.85
CA PRO A 153 9.18 1.21 -6.60
C PRO A 153 7.99 0.28 -6.39
N ILE A 154 7.57 -0.41 -7.45
CA ILE A 154 6.34 -1.23 -7.45
C ILE A 154 6.37 -2.29 -6.35
N GLU A 155 7.52 -2.95 -6.14
CA GLU A 155 7.69 -3.96 -5.11
C GLU A 155 7.50 -3.41 -3.69
N ILE A 156 7.86 -2.14 -3.48
CA ILE A 156 7.65 -1.46 -2.19
C ILE A 156 6.17 -1.08 -2.03
N GLN A 157 5.52 -0.62 -3.10
CA GLN A 157 4.08 -0.36 -3.10
C GLN A 157 3.29 -1.62 -2.74
N GLU A 158 3.63 -2.78 -3.31
CA GLU A 158 3.00 -4.06 -2.99
C GLU A 158 3.12 -4.43 -1.51
N ARG A 159 4.29 -4.18 -0.90
CA ARG A 159 4.50 -4.42 0.53
C ARG A 159 3.68 -3.49 1.43
N ILE A 160 3.44 -2.24 0.98
CA ILE A 160 2.53 -1.31 1.66
C ILE A 160 1.09 -1.82 1.56
N ILE A 161 0.66 -2.27 0.39
CA ILE A 161 -0.67 -2.83 0.15
C ILE A 161 -0.91 -4.06 1.05
N ASN A 162 0.09 -4.95 1.12
CA ASN A 162 0.06 -6.18 1.93
C ASN A 162 0.29 -5.92 3.44
N LYS A 163 0.41 -4.65 3.87
CA LYS A 163 0.62 -4.24 5.27
C LYS A 163 1.90 -4.81 5.91
N GLN A 164 2.85 -5.25 5.09
CA GLN A 164 4.16 -5.72 5.56
C GLN A 164 5.04 -4.55 6.03
N ILE A 165 4.83 -3.36 5.46
CA ILE A 165 5.52 -2.13 5.85
C ILE A 165 4.54 -0.95 5.88
N SER A 166 4.72 -0.01 6.81
CA SER A 166 3.94 1.22 6.82
C SER A 166 4.42 2.20 5.75
N ALA A 167 3.54 3.08 5.27
CA ALA A 167 3.89 4.13 4.30
C ALA A 167 5.05 5.01 4.76
N LYS A 168 5.11 5.35 6.07
CA LYS A 168 6.20 6.11 6.66
C LYS A 168 7.51 5.32 6.59
N ALA A 169 7.50 4.08 7.06
CA ALA A 169 8.67 3.21 7.10
C ALA A 169 9.26 2.96 5.69
N ALA A 170 8.40 2.78 4.69
CA ALA A 170 8.81 2.64 3.30
C ALA A 170 9.54 3.90 2.79
N LYS A 171 9.01 5.09 3.06
CA LYS A 171 9.66 6.36 2.70
C LYS A 171 10.99 6.57 3.42
N ASP A 172 11.07 6.23 4.71
CA ASP A 172 12.30 6.37 5.49
C ASP A 172 13.40 5.45 4.95
N ILE A 173 13.06 4.24 4.49
CA ILE A 173 14.01 3.34 3.81
C ILE A 173 14.41 3.94 2.47
N VAL A 174 13.45 4.29 1.61
CA VAL A 174 13.73 4.82 0.25
C VAL A 174 14.61 6.07 0.31
N ALA A 175 14.40 6.97 1.26
CA ALA A 175 15.23 8.16 1.45
C ALA A 175 16.68 7.86 1.85
N SER A 176 16.99 6.64 2.31
CA SER A 176 18.32 6.24 2.78
C SER A 176 19.18 5.58 1.72
N TYR A 177 18.64 5.29 0.54
CA TYR A 177 19.33 4.57 -0.55
C TYR A 177 19.19 5.32 -1.86
N GLU A 178 20.23 5.28 -2.70
CA GLU A 178 20.30 6.06 -3.92
C GLU A 178 19.63 5.37 -5.13
N THR A 179 19.73 4.04 -5.18
CA THR A 179 19.19 3.27 -6.30
C THR A 179 17.92 2.50 -5.93
N GLU A 180 17.05 2.28 -6.91
CA GLU A 180 15.82 1.51 -6.74
C GLU A 180 16.11 0.07 -6.29
N GLU A 181 17.17 -0.56 -6.83
CA GLU A 181 17.58 -1.90 -6.43
C GLU A 181 17.96 -1.97 -4.95
N GLU A 182 18.72 -0.99 -4.46
CA GLU A 182 19.07 -0.90 -3.03
C GLU A 182 17.85 -0.67 -2.17
N GLN A 183 16.92 0.19 -2.58
CA GLN A 183 15.68 0.50 -1.88
C GLN A 183 14.81 -0.76 -1.73
N VAL A 184 14.62 -1.49 -2.82
CA VAL A 184 13.85 -2.75 -2.85
C VAL A 184 14.52 -3.79 -1.97
N LYS A 185 15.83 -3.99 -2.09
CA LYS A 185 16.60 -4.94 -1.29
C LYS A 185 16.54 -4.62 0.20
N ALA A 186 16.72 -3.35 0.56
CA ALA A 186 16.63 -2.90 1.96
C ALA A 186 15.24 -3.14 2.55
N THR A 187 14.20 -2.84 1.76
CA THR A 187 12.81 -3.08 2.18
C THR A 187 12.54 -4.58 2.36
N LYS A 188 13.03 -5.42 1.45
CA LYS A 188 12.93 -6.88 1.56
C LYS A 188 13.60 -7.39 2.84
N ASN A 189 14.82 -6.96 3.11
CA ASN A 189 15.57 -7.34 4.30
C ASN A 189 14.83 -6.93 5.60
N ALA A 190 14.27 -5.71 5.63
CA ALA A 190 13.50 -5.23 6.80
C ALA A 190 12.26 -6.10 7.05
N VAL A 191 11.57 -6.51 5.99
CA VAL A 191 10.40 -7.41 6.08
C VAL A 191 10.83 -8.80 6.59
N GLU A 192 11.90 -9.38 6.03
CA GLU A 192 12.41 -10.68 6.48
C GLU A 192 12.84 -10.68 7.95
N ILE A 193 13.47 -9.60 8.42
CA ILE A 193 13.82 -9.44 9.83
C ILE A 193 12.56 -9.40 10.70
N ALA A 194 11.52 -8.66 10.27
CA ALA A 194 10.25 -8.60 11.00
C ALA A 194 9.56 -9.97 11.06
N GLU A 195 9.50 -10.69 9.94
CA GLU A 195 8.92 -12.03 9.85
C GLU A 195 9.65 -13.05 10.75
N LYS A 196 10.99 -13.05 10.75
CA LYS A 196 11.80 -13.88 11.65
C LYS A 196 11.54 -13.58 13.14
N GLN A 197 11.08 -12.37 13.47
CA GLN A 197 10.67 -11.97 14.82
C GLN A 197 9.17 -12.22 15.10
N GLY A 198 8.44 -12.87 14.20
CA GLY A 198 7.01 -13.12 14.30
C GLY A 198 6.12 -11.87 14.17
N LYS A 199 6.65 -10.79 13.62
CA LYS A 199 5.91 -9.54 13.41
C LYS A 199 5.25 -9.52 12.04
N LYS A 200 4.02 -9.01 11.97
CA LYS A 200 3.30 -8.84 10.71
C LYS A 200 3.72 -7.59 9.92
N THR A 201 4.32 -6.60 10.59
CA THR A 201 4.65 -5.30 9.99
C THR A 201 6.01 -4.83 10.48
N VAL A 202 6.81 -4.27 9.58
CA VAL A 202 8.10 -3.65 9.86
C VAL A 202 7.94 -2.45 10.79
N THR A 203 8.75 -2.38 11.85
CA THR A 203 8.83 -1.26 12.80
C THR A 203 10.14 -0.48 12.61
N ASN A 204 10.27 0.66 13.31
CA ASN A 204 11.50 1.45 13.28
C ASN A 204 12.75 0.65 13.69
N LYS A 205 12.60 -0.41 14.49
CA LYS A 205 13.72 -1.25 14.93
C LYS A 205 14.36 -2.00 13.75
N GLU A 206 13.54 -2.59 12.87
CA GLU A 206 14.01 -3.31 11.70
C GLU A 206 14.60 -2.34 10.66
N ILE A 207 14.00 -1.14 10.51
CA ILE A 207 14.52 -0.08 9.64
C ILE A 207 15.91 0.34 10.11
N ASN A 208 16.05 0.67 11.40
CA ASN A 208 17.33 1.09 11.98
C ASN A 208 18.41 0.02 11.85
N ALA A 209 18.04 -1.27 11.99
CA ALA A 209 18.97 -2.38 11.77
C ALA A 209 19.51 -2.39 10.34
N VAL A 210 18.61 -2.34 9.33
CA VAL A 210 19.00 -2.33 7.91
C VAL A 210 19.83 -1.09 7.55
N GLN A 211 19.43 0.09 8.05
CA GLN A 211 20.18 1.34 7.81
C GLN A 211 21.57 1.32 8.47
N LYS A 212 21.70 0.74 9.66
CA LYS A 212 22.99 0.58 10.35
C LYS A 212 23.92 -0.32 9.53
N ASP A 213 23.42 -1.48 9.09
CA ASP A 213 24.18 -2.42 8.27
C ASP A 213 24.65 -1.78 6.96
N ALA A 214 23.80 -0.99 6.32
CA ALA A 214 24.14 -0.26 5.09
C ALA A 214 25.21 0.82 5.34
N LYS A 215 25.11 1.56 6.45
CA LYS A 215 26.10 2.56 6.82
C LYS A 215 27.46 1.93 7.11
N GLU A 216 27.48 0.85 7.87
CA GLU A 216 28.71 0.08 8.13
C GLU A 216 29.34 -0.46 6.84
N ALA A 217 28.52 -1.03 5.93
CA ALA A 217 28.98 -1.50 4.63
C ALA A 217 29.59 -0.38 3.78
N LYS A 218 28.96 0.82 3.75
CA LYS A 218 29.45 2.00 3.01
C LYS A 218 30.78 2.52 3.59
N GLU A 219 30.91 2.56 4.92
CA GLU A 219 32.16 2.95 5.60
C GLU A 219 33.30 1.97 5.29
N ILE A 220 33.01 0.67 5.24
CA ILE A 220 33.98 -0.36 4.92
C ILE A 220 34.39 -0.27 3.43
N ALA A 221 33.43 -0.12 2.52
CA ALA A 221 33.70 0.05 1.09
C ALA A 221 34.59 1.27 0.83
N ASN A 222 34.32 2.39 1.52
CA ASN A 222 35.17 3.58 1.43
C ASN A 222 36.59 3.35 2.01
N SER A 223 36.71 2.58 3.08
CA SER A 223 38.00 2.20 3.66
C SER A 223 38.80 1.31 2.71
N LEU A 224 38.14 0.33 2.09
CA LEU A 224 38.77 -0.54 1.08
C LEU A 224 39.22 0.24 -0.18
N ARG A 225 38.38 1.20 -0.66
CA ARG A 225 38.77 2.06 -1.79
C ARG A 225 40.03 2.90 -1.47
N LYS A 226 40.12 3.43 -0.24
CA LYS A 226 41.29 4.15 0.21
C LYS A 226 42.55 3.25 0.22
N ILE A 227 42.45 2.04 0.79
CA ILE A 227 43.53 1.06 0.80
C ILE A 227 43.98 0.73 -0.63
N TRP A 228 43.02 0.50 -1.54
CA TRP A 228 43.29 0.21 -2.94
C TRP A 228 44.02 1.36 -3.64
N ALA A 229 43.56 2.61 -3.44
CA ALA A 229 44.21 3.80 -4.03
C ALA A 229 45.65 3.96 -3.53
N TYR A 230 45.95 3.65 -2.27
CA TYR A 230 47.33 3.65 -1.76
C TYR A 230 48.20 2.55 -2.38
N MET A 231 47.63 1.36 -2.62
CA MET A 231 48.39 0.25 -3.26
C MET A 231 48.71 0.53 -4.73
N ASP A 232 47.82 1.25 -5.44
CA ASP A 232 47.96 1.53 -6.87
C ASP A 232 48.78 2.81 -7.16
N GLY A 233 48.77 3.79 -6.24
CA GLY A 233 49.41 5.10 -6.39
C GLY A 233 50.85 5.21 -5.89
N GLY A 234 51.39 4.20 -5.19
CA GLY A 234 52.78 4.21 -4.69
C GLY A 234 53.03 5.16 -3.52
N ASP A 235 52.03 5.82 -2.96
CA ASP A 235 52.17 6.68 -1.79
C ASP A 235 52.31 5.89 -0.51
N MET A 236 53.21 6.30 0.38
CA MET A 236 53.42 5.65 1.69
C MET A 236 52.25 5.94 2.62
N ILE A 237 51.41 4.94 2.89
CA ILE A 237 50.36 5.04 3.92
C ILE A 237 51.01 5.08 5.31
N ASN A 238 50.48 5.95 6.18
CA ASN A 238 50.87 5.96 7.57
C ASN A 238 50.40 4.64 8.23
N LEU A 239 51.32 3.88 8.87
CA LEU A 239 51.06 2.59 9.52
C LEU A 239 49.89 2.65 10.52
N THR A 240 49.68 3.80 11.18
CA THR A 240 48.57 4.01 12.12
C THR A 240 47.25 4.10 11.39
N GLU A 241 47.20 4.68 10.20
CA GLU A 241 46.00 4.80 9.37
C GLU A 241 45.66 3.47 8.68
N LEU A 242 46.68 2.74 8.23
CA LEU A 242 46.54 1.37 7.74
C LEU A 242 45.97 0.42 8.82
N ALA A 243 46.50 0.50 10.05
CA ALA A 243 46.01 -0.31 11.15
C ALA A 243 44.52 -0.04 11.46
N LYS A 244 44.10 1.24 11.48
CA LYS A 244 42.67 1.60 11.67
C LYS A 244 41.78 1.11 10.52
N LEU A 245 42.26 1.07 9.30
CA LEU A 245 41.51 0.57 8.14
C LEU A 245 41.43 -0.96 8.16
N LEU A 246 42.48 -1.64 8.60
CA LEU A 246 42.53 -3.10 8.76
C LEU A 246 41.65 -3.57 9.92
N ASP A 247 41.60 -2.83 11.03
CA ASP A 247 40.74 -3.14 12.18
C ASP A 247 39.25 -3.09 11.80
N LYS A 248 38.85 -2.11 10.98
CA LYS A 248 37.50 -2.06 10.40
C LYS A 248 37.20 -3.26 9.46
N THR A 249 38.18 -3.72 8.69
CA THR A 249 38.03 -4.89 7.81
C THR A 249 38.00 -6.21 8.58
N GLU A 250 38.66 -6.28 9.72
CA GLU A 250 38.62 -7.46 10.60
C GLU A 250 37.27 -7.60 11.32
N SER A 251 36.69 -6.48 11.75
CA SER A 251 35.31 -6.44 12.26
C SER A 251 34.30 -6.92 11.20
N LEU A 252 34.49 -6.59 9.93
CA LEU A 252 33.69 -7.11 8.83
C LEU A 252 33.87 -8.63 8.64
N ARG A 253 35.10 -9.11 8.72
CA ARG A 253 35.42 -10.54 8.60
C ARG A 253 34.74 -11.35 9.68
N MET A 254 34.66 -10.80 10.89
CA MET A 254 33.93 -11.40 12.03
C MET A 254 32.43 -11.37 11.79
N ALA A 255 31.88 -10.26 11.34
CA ALA A 255 30.46 -10.13 11.00
C ALA A 255 30.07 -11.10 9.87
N MET A 256 30.86 -11.22 8.78
CA MET A 256 30.62 -12.20 7.72
C MET A 256 30.73 -13.66 8.19
N LYS A 257 31.61 -13.96 9.14
CA LYS A 257 31.69 -15.31 9.75
C LYS A 257 30.46 -15.63 10.60
N GLN A 258 29.90 -14.65 11.30
CA GLN A 258 28.64 -14.81 12.03
C GLN A 258 27.45 -15.01 11.08
N TYR A 259 27.40 -14.27 9.98
CA TYR A 259 26.35 -14.44 8.94
C TYR A 259 26.38 -15.83 8.33
N LYS A 260 27.55 -16.37 7.95
CA LYS A 260 27.70 -17.73 7.43
C LYS A 260 27.37 -18.85 8.42
N LYS A 261 27.34 -18.56 9.73
CA LYS A 261 26.89 -19.51 10.77
C LYS A 261 25.38 -19.57 10.92
N ILE A 262 24.65 -18.55 10.43
CA ILE A 262 23.17 -18.46 10.49
C ILE A 262 22.54 -19.10 9.24
N GLU A 263 23.29 -19.23 8.14
CA GLU A 263 22.84 -19.89 6.90
C GLU A 263 23.09 -21.44 6.87
N LYS A 264 23.64 -22.00 7.94
CA LYS A 264 23.74 -23.45 8.17
C LYS A 264 22.80 -23.89 9.29
#